data_a8d96c624ef9d83b09cc6e61472e137f
#
_entry.id   a8d96c624ef9d83b09cc6e61472e137f
#
_cell.length_a   1.000
_cell.length_b   1.000
_cell.length_c   1.000
_cell.angle_alpha   90.00
_cell.angle_beta   90.00
_cell.angle_gamma   90.00
#
_symmetry.space_group_name_H-M   'P 1'
#
loop_
_entity.id
_entity.type
_entity.pdbx_description
1 polymer ?
#
loop_
_entity_poly.entity_id
_entity_poly.type
_entity_poly.pdbx_seq_one_letter_code
_entity_poly.pdbx_strand_id
1 'polypeptide(L)'
;VDKITVNVLVLNIKKYLFFALLPTAILVILALSSLKDIEQGYARFRFGRDITLYLRKSTDLLTYLGSAYTTTSDKKFLNQFNEHLKEREKYFNEEIIINKMLTQEELKEFRKGLDISNDLAKDVENAAFEKMDNKAFFGDKYLDYKNKIYENINNFRTLINDSSENIIKNEAKLLNIYLYCLAGIVLTLVYLIKQENPTSTKSKPIKKKPIKKRKQ
;
A
#
# COMPACT_ATOMS: atom_id res chain seq x y z
N VAL A 1 -29.23 -1.25 49.41
CA VAL A 1 -28.30 -0.35 48.72
C VAL A 1 -29.03 0.94 48.52
N ASP A 2 -28.57 2.02 49.16
CA ASP A 2 -29.26 3.33 49.14
C ASP A 2 -29.29 3.88 47.72
N LYS A 3 -30.48 4.40 47.33
CA LYS A 3 -30.71 5.00 46.00
C LYS A 3 -29.75 6.14 45.68
N ILE A 4 -29.20 6.79 46.72
CA ILE A 4 -28.21 7.86 46.63
C ILE A 4 -26.84 7.28 46.17
N THR A 5 -26.41 6.12 46.70
CA THR A 5 -25.14 5.48 46.34
C THR A 5 -25.13 5.02 44.92
N VAL A 6 -26.24 4.51 44.38
CA VAL A 6 -26.40 4.09 42.97
C VAL A 6 -26.34 5.30 42.03
N ASN A 7 -26.96 6.42 42.37
CA ASN A 7 -26.95 7.63 41.57
C ASN A 7 -25.56 8.26 41.46
N VAL A 8 -24.77 8.29 42.54
CA VAL A 8 -23.38 8.79 42.55
C VAL A 8 -22.48 7.90 41.71
N LEU A 9 -22.63 6.58 41.80
CA LEU A 9 -21.90 5.60 40.99
C LEU A 9 -22.17 5.80 39.49
N VAL A 10 -23.43 5.92 39.08
CA VAL A 10 -23.85 6.14 37.71
C VAL A 10 -23.30 7.46 37.17
N LEU A 11 -23.27 8.52 37.98
CA LEU A 11 -22.74 9.82 37.57
C LEU A 11 -21.23 9.77 37.33
N ASN A 12 -20.48 9.07 38.17
CA ASN A 12 -19.02 8.91 38.03
C ASN A 12 -18.67 8.08 36.79
N ILE A 13 -19.37 6.98 36.54
CA ILE A 13 -19.18 6.16 35.35
C ILE A 13 -19.43 6.97 34.07
N LYS A 14 -20.51 7.77 34.04
CA LYS A 14 -20.81 8.67 32.90
C LYS A 14 -19.70 9.68 32.66
N LYS A 15 -19.13 10.25 33.73
CA LYS A 15 -18.00 11.19 33.64
C LYS A 15 -16.77 10.55 33.03
N TYR A 16 -16.35 9.36 33.50
CA TYR A 16 -15.20 8.64 32.94
C TYR A 16 -15.41 8.23 31.49
N LEU A 17 -16.61 7.77 31.13
CA LEU A 17 -16.97 7.46 29.76
C LEU A 17 -16.86 8.70 28.87
N PHE A 18 -17.35 9.85 29.32
CA PHE A 18 -17.29 11.08 28.55
C PHE A 18 -15.84 11.52 28.28
N PHE A 19 -14.97 11.50 29.31
CA PHE A 19 -13.57 11.87 29.16
C PHE A 19 -12.75 10.88 28.30
N ALA A 20 -13.16 9.61 28.24
CA ALA A 20 -12.50 8.60 27.40
C ALA A 20 -12.99 8.65 25.95
N LEU A 21 -14.19 9.15 25.68
CA LEU A 21 -14.81 9.12 24.34
C LEU A 21 -14.01 9.94 23.31
N LEU A 22 -13.61 11.15 23.66
CA LEU A 22 -12.87 12.03 22.77
C LEU A 22 -11.51 11.45 22.33
N PRO A 23 -10.60 11.04 23.27
CA PRO A 23 -9.33 10.45 22.87
C PRO A 23 -9.51 9.12 22.11
N THR A 24 -10.53 8.32 22.47
CA THR A 24 -10.84 7.10 21.73
C THR A 24 -11.25 7.41 20.30
N ALA A 25 -12.12 8.39 20.08
CA ALA A 25 -12.56 8.81 18.73
C ALA A 25 -11.36 9.30 17.89
N ILE A 26 -10.47 10.10 18.48
CA ILE A 26 -9.26 10.58 17.80
C ILE A 26 -8.37 9.38 17.39
N LEU A 27 -8.10 8.45 18.32
CA LEU A 27 -7.27 7.27 18.03
C LEU A 27 -7.88 6.38 16.94
N VAL A 28 -9.20 6.23 16.91
CA VAL A 28 -9.89 5.47 15.85
C VAL A 28 -9.72 6.17 14.50
N ILE A 29 -9.88 7.49 14.43
CA ILE A 29 -9.68 8.25 13.19
C ILE A 29 -8.24 8.11 12.70
N LEU A 30 -7.25 8.23 13.58
CA LEU A 30 -5.84 8.04 13.25
C LEU A 30 -5.54 6.62 12.76
N ALA A 31 -6.10 5.60 13.41
CA ALA A 31 -5.96 4.20 12.99
C ALA A 31 -6.57 3.95 11.61
N LEU A 32 -7.75 4.53 11.32
CA LEU A 32 -8.37 4.43 10.00
C LEU A 32 -7.55 5.15 8.92
N SER A 33 -6.94 6.30 9.25
CA SER A 33 -6.02 7.00 8.33
C SER A 33 -4.81 6.14 8.00
N SER A 34 -4.14 5.56 9.00
CA SER A 34 -2.99 4.67 8.78
C SER A 34 -3.35 3.42 7.97
N LEU A 35 -4.55 2.86 8.17
CA LEU A 35 -5.03 1.74 7.33
C LEU A 35 -5.17 2.15 5.86
N LYS A 36 -5.71 3.35 5.61
CA LYS A 36 -5.83 3.89 4.25
C LYS A 36 -4.47 4.11 3.60
N ASP A 37 -3.50 4.64 4.36
CA ASP A 37 -2.15 4.89 3.86
C ASP A 37 -1.39 3.58 3.59
N ILE A 38 -1.60 2.53 4.40
CA ILE A 38 -1.12 1.17 4.13
C ILE A 38 -1.72 0.63 2.82
N GLU A 39 -3.03 0.78 2.62
CA GLU A 39 -3.70 0.36 1.39
C GLU A 39 -3.15 1.08 0.16
N GLN A 40 -2.91 2.39 0.25
CA GLN A 40 -2.25 3.17 -0.80
C GLN A 40 -0.82 2.69 -1.06
N GLY A 41 -0.04 2.36 -0.03
CA GLY A 41 1.29 1.77 -0.17
C GLY A 41 1.25 0.46 -0.97
N TYR A 42 0.32 -0.44 -0.67
CA TYR A 42 0.12 -1.67 -1.45
C TYR A 42 -0.35 -1.40 -2.88
N ALA A 43 -1.20 -0.40 -3.09
CA ALA A 43 -1.65 -0.02 -4.44
C ALA A 43 -0.48 0.49 -5.29
N ARG A 44 0.40 1.33 -4.72
CA ARG A 44 1.65 1.79 -5.38
C ARG A 44 2.58 0.64 -5.71
N PHE A 45 2.79 -0.28 -4.77
CA PHE A 45 3.63 -1.46 -4.98
C PHE A 45 3.12 -2.32 -6.16
N ARG A 46 1.81 -2.60 -6.20
CA ARG A 46 1.20 -3.32 -7.33
C ARG A 46 1.35 -2.56 -8.65
N PHE A 47 1.06 -1.26 -8.64
CA PHE A 47 1.22 -0.40 -9.81
C PHE A 47 2.65 -0.43 -10.35
N GLY A 48 3.67 -0.27 -9.50
CA GLY A 48 5.08 -0.34 -9.89
C GLY A 48 5.45 -1.67 -10.53
N ARG A 49 4.99 -2.77 -9.96
CA ARG A 49 5.18 -4.11 -10.52
C ARG A 49 4.52 -4.26 -11.90
N ASP A 50 3.28 -3.83 -12.03
CA ASP A 50 2.49 -4.05 -13.24
C ASP A 50 3.02 -3.19 -14.41
N ILE A 51 3.40 -1.94 -14.14
CA ILE A 51 3.98 -1.06 -15.16
C ILE A 51 5.37 -1.55 -15.62
N THR A 52 6.21 -2.04 -14.70
CA THR A 52 7.53 -2.58 -15.07
C THR A 52 7.40 -3.88 -15.90
N LEU A 53 6.44 -4.73 -15.56
CA LEU A 53 6.16 -5.93 -16.32
C LEU A 53 5.63 -5.60 -17.73
N TYR A 54 4.74 -4.62 -17.82
CA TYR A 54 4.22 -4.13 -19.12
C TYR A 54 5.34 -3.58 -19.98
N LEU A 55 6.23 -2.72 -19.43
CA LEU A 55 7.37 -2.17 -20.16
C LEU A 55 8.28 -3.25 -20.74
N ARG A 56 8.64 -4.25 -19.93
CA ARG A 56 9.46 -5.37 -20.39
C ARG A 56 8.80 -6.13 -21.55
N LYS A 57 7.56 -6.57 -21.34
CA LYS A 57 6.82 -7.32 -22.37
C LYS A 57 6.64 -6.49 -23.65
N SER A 58 6.35 -5.20 -23.52
CA SER A 58 6.22 -4.28 -24.64
C SER A 58 7.54 -4.16 -25.43
N THR A 59 8.68 -4.00 -24.73
CA THR A 59 9.99 -3.93 -25.36
C THR A 59 10.34 -5.23 -26.11
N ASP A 60 10.05 -6.39 -25.50
CA ASP A 60 10.30 -7.69 -26.13
C ASP A 60 9.40 -7.92 -27.37
N LEU A 61 8.12 -7.53 -27.28
CA LEU A 61 7.19 -7.62 -28.39
C LEU A 61 7.59 -6.72 -29.55
N LEU A 62 8.00 -5.48 -29.30
CA LEU A 62 8.51 -4.58 -30.34
C LEU A 62 9.76 -5.16 -31.00
N THR A 63 10.70 -5.72 -30.23
CA THR A 63 11.87 -6.42 -30.78
C THR A 63 11.47 -7.54 -31.73
N TYR A 64 10.52 -8.38 -31.29
CA TYR A 64 10.00 -9.50 -32.11
C TYR A 64 9.35 -9.01 -33.40
N LEU A 65 8.43 -8.05 -33.30
CA LEU A 65 7.69 -7.54 -34.48
C LEU A 65 8.61 -6.85 -35.48
N GLY A 66 9.58 -6.05 -34.98
CA GLY A 66 10.56 -5.40 -35.86
C GLY A 66 11.47 -6.40 -36.55
N SER A 67 12.00 -7.40 -35.85
CA SER A 67 12.80 -8.48 -36.43
C SER A 67 12.01 -9.33 -37.41
N ALA A 68 10.75 -9.66 -37.10
CA ALA A 68 9.89 -10.42 -38.00
C ALA A 68 9.60 -9.66 -39.32
N TYR A 69 9.35 -8.34 -39.19
CA TYR A 69 9.16 -7.50 -40.39
C TYR A 69 10.41 -7.46 -41.29
N THR A 70 11.57 -7.17 -40.71
CA THR A 70 12.83 -7.08 -41.46
C THR A 70 13.27 -8.42 -42.07
N THR A 71 12.83 -9.54 -41.50
CA THR A 71 13.12 -10.88 -42.01
C THR A 71 12.17 -11.32 -43.12
N THR A 72 10.87 -11.01 -42.95
CA THR A 72 9.81 -11.56 -43.84
C THR A 72 9.31 -10.57 -44.90
N SER A 73 9.55 -9.27 -44.72
CA SER A 73 8.97 -8.16 -45.51
C SER A 73 7.45 -8.08 -45.39
N ASP A 74 6.83 -8.83 -44.47
CA ASP A 74 5.38 -8.82 -44.29
C ASP A 74 4.92 -7.58 -43.53
N LYS A 75 4.21 -6.69 -44.23
CA LYS A 75 3.67 -5.43 -43.71
C LYS A 75 2.76 -5.61 -42.50
N LYS A 76 2.23 -6.82 -42.28
CA LYS A 76 1.43 -7.12 -41.09
C LYS A 76 2.23 -6.89 -39.81
N PHE A 77 3.49 -7.32 -39.79
CA PHE A 77 4.35 -7.13 -38.60
C PHE A 77 4.69 -5.65 -38.39
N LEU A 78 4.92 -4.88 -39.46
CA LEU A 78 5.14 -3.43 -39.34
C LEU A 78 3.90 -2.70 -38.82
N ASN A 79 2.72 -3.05 -39.31
CA ASN A 79 1.48 -2.47 -38.84
C ASN A 79 1.25 -2.78 -37.35
N GLN A 80 1.47 -4.02 -36.92
CA GLN A 80 1.38 -4.41 -35.50
C GLN A 80 2.42 -3.70 -34.65
N PHE A 81 3.65 -3.52 -35.14
CA PHE A 81 4.69 -2.74 -34.43
C PHE A 81 4.24 -1.30 -34.19
N ASN A 82 3.76 -0.62 -35.23
CA ASN A 82 3.29 0.77 -35.11
C ASN A 82 2.05 0.92 -34.24
N GLU A 83 1.13 -0.03 -34.31
CA GLU A 83 -0.06 -0.07 -33.44
C GLU A 83 0.35 -0.22 -31.97
N HIS A 84 1.23 -1.16 -31.68
CA HIS A 84 1.72 -1.39 -30.32
C HIS A 84 2.54 -0.20 -29.74
N LEU A 85 3.30 0.50 -30.58
CA LEU A 85 3.95 1.76 -30.19
C LEU A 85 2.93 2.82 -29.77
N LYS A 86 1.87 3.02 -30.56
CA LYS A 86 0.80 3.97 -30.25
C LYS A 86 0.06 3.62 -28.96
N GLU A 87 -0.25 2.32 -28.78
CA GLU A 87 -0.87 1.85 -27.53
C GLU A 87 0.02 2.10 -26.31
N ARG A 88 1.33 1.85 -26.45
CA ARG A 88 2.31 2.12 -25.39
C ARG A 88 2.39 3.60 -25.06
N GLU A 89 2.47 4.48 -26.07
CA GLU A 89 2.48 5.93 -25.86
C GLU A 89 1.21 6.42 -25.18
N LYS A 90 0.03 5.92 -25.61
CA LYS A 90 -1.25 6.23 -24.97
C LYS A 90 -1.28 5.79 -23.50
N TYR A 91 -0.83 4.58 -23.22
CA TYR A 91 -0.78 4.05 -21.85
C TYR A 91 0.08 4.91 -20.92
N PHE A 92 1.19 5.49 -21.43
CA PHE A 92 2.09 6.33 -20.64
C PHE A 92 1.71 7.81 -20.63
N ASN A 93 0.95 8.28 -21.62
CA ASN A 93 0.44 9.65 -21.68
C ASN A 93 -0.87 9.85 -20.89
N GLU A 94 -1.46 8.83 -20.33
CA GLU A 94 -2.52 8.98 -19.32
C GLU A 94 -1.92 9.54 -18.00
N GLU A 95 -1.49 10.78 -18.09
CA GLU A 95 -0.77 11.62 -17.11
C GLU A 95 -1.41 11.61 -15.71
N ILE A 96 -2.72 11.32 -15.65
CA ILE A 96 -3.53 11.38 -14.43
C ILE A 96 -3.18 10.25 -13.46
N ILE A 97 -2.85 9.05 -13.94
CA ILE A 97 -2.56 7.88 -13.09
C ILE A 97 -1.10 7.95 -12.62
N ILE A 98 -0.19 8.32 -13.51
CA ILE A 98 1.24 8.38 -13.23
C ILE A 98 1.55 9.47 -12.20
N ASN A 99 1.03 10.69 -12.39
CA ASN A 99 1.30 11.81 -11.48
C ASN A 99 0.68 11.66 -10.07
N LYS A 100 -0.36 10.84 -9.91
CA LYS A 100 -0.98 10.58 -8.60
C LYS A 100 -0.29 9.47 -7.80
N MET A 101 0.41 8.56 -8.48
CA MET A 101 0.98 7.37 -7.87
C MET A 101 2.50 7.44 -7.69
N LEU A 102 3.19 8.31 -8.42
CA LEU A 102 4.65 8.41 -8.43
C LEU A 102 5.15 9.66 -7.71
N THR A 103 6.28 9.54 -7.03
CA THR A 103 7.07 10.68 -6.57
C THR A 103 7.77 11.34 -7.76
N GLN A 104 8.29 12.56 -7.57
CA GLN A 104 9.05 13.26 -8.62
C GLN A 104 10.32 12.51 -9.06
N GLU A 105 10.96 11.80 -8.13
CA GLU A 105 12.15 11.01 -8.41
C GLU A 105 11.79 9.75 -9.21
N GLU A 106 10.75 9.03 -8.81
CA GLU A 106 10.23 7.86 -9.53
C GLU A 106 9.78 8.25 -10.95
N LEU A 107 9.09 9.39 -11.09
CA LEU A 107 8.65 9.91 -12.38
C LEU A 107 9.82 10.27 -13.28
N LYS A 108 10.88 10.86 -12.73
CA LYS A 108 12.11 11.18 -13.47
C LYS A 108 12.78 9.93 -14.02
N GLU A 109 12.92 8.88 -13.19
CA GLU A 109 13.53 7.60 -13.62
C GLU A 109 12.67 6.88 -14.66
N PHE A 110 11.35 6.92 -14.49
CA PHE A 110 10.40 6.38 -15.47
C PHE A 110 10.53 7.08 -16.83
N ARG A 111 10.53 8.42 -16.87
CA ARG A 111 10.68 9.22 -18.11
C ARG A 111 12.01 8.94 -18.81
N LYS A 112 13.09 8.83 -18.05
CA LYS A 112 14.41 8.46 -18.61
C LYS A 112 14.39 7.13 -19.36
N GLY A 113 13.66 6.14 -18.84
CA GLY A 113 13.46 4.85 -19.55
C GLY A 113 12.68 5.01 -20.86
N LEU A 114 11.67 5.88 -20.89
CA LEU A 114 10.93 6.19 -22.12
C LEU A 114 11.80 6.92 -23.16
N ASP A 115 12.61 7.88 -22.73
CA ASP A 115 13.51 8.64 -23.61
C ASP A 115 14.53 7.70 -24.27
N ILE A 116 15.14 6.79 -23.51
CA ILE A 116 16.06 5.77 -24.05
C ILE A 116 15.33 4.87 -25.07
N SER A 117 14.08 4.50 -24.82
CA SER A 117 13.28 3.70 -25.74
C SER A 117 12.93 4.46 -27.03
N ASN A 118 12.68 5.77 -26.95
CA ASN A 118 12.44 6.61 -28.13
C ASN A 118 13.73 6.79 -28.95
N ASP A 119 14.87 6.93 -28.29
CA ASP A 119 16.18 6.99 -28.96
C ASP A 119 16.50 5.66 -29.68
N LEU A 120 16.16 4.50 -29.06
CA LEU A 120 16.29 3.19 -29.72
C LEU A 120 15.47 3.14 -31.00
N ALA A 121 14.19 3.54 -30.93
CA ALA A 121 13.30 3.53 -32.08
C ALA A 121 13.86 4.43 -33.21
N LYS A 122 14.35 5.62 -32.89
CA LYS A 122 14.89 6.59 -33.85
C LYS A 122 16.23 6.14 -34.44
N ASP A 123 17.16 5.67 -33.61
CA ASP A 123 18.55 5.46 -34.00
C ASP A 123 18.84 4.09 -34.62
N VAL A 124 18.00 3.09 -34.29
CA VAL A 124 18.25 1.70 -34.72
C VAL A 124 17.05 1.11 -35.47
N GLU A 125 15.86 1.19 -34.91
CA GLU A 125 14.69 0.50 -35.47
C GLU A 125 14.27 1.10 -36.82
N ASN A 126 14.20 2.44 -36.94
CA ASN A 126 13.90 3.07 -38.21
C ASN A 126 14.96 2.78 -39.29
N ALA A 127 16.24 2.82 -38.91
CA ALA A 127 17.31 2.50 -39.85
C ALA A 127 17.28 1.01 -40.27
N ALA A 128 16.91 0.11 -39.37
CA ALA A 128 16.72 -1.30 -39.66
C ALA A 128 15.56 -1.54 -40.64
N PHE A 129 14.45 -0.82 -40.47
CA PHE A 129 13.29 -0.92 -41.37
C PHE A 129 13.59 -0.39 -42.77
N GLU A 130 14.28 0.73 -42.87
CA GLU A 130 14.69 1.31 -44.17
C GLU A 130 15.60 0.37 -44.97
N LYS A 131 16.53 -0.31 -44.29
CA LYS A 131 17.52 -1.19 -44.89
C LYS A 131 17.10 -2.66 -44.93
N MET A 132 15.96 -3.01 -44.35
CA MET A 132 15.52 -4.39 -44.14
C MET A 132 16.61 -5.25 -43.46
N ASP A 133 17.29 -4.66 -42.49
CA ASP A 133 18.41 -5.30 -41.77
C ASP A 133 17.94 -5.91 -40.45
N ASN A 134 17.62 -7.21 -40.49
CA ASN A 134 17.22 -7.94 -39.29
C ASN A 134 18.37 -8.09 -38.26
N LYS A 135 19.63 -8.03 -38.71
CA LYS A 135 20.80 -8.13 -37.78
C LYS A 135 20.89 -6.92 -36.88
N ALA A 136 20.31 -5.77 -37.30
CA ALA A 136 20.28 -4.58 -36.46
C ALA A 136 19.58 -4.82 -35.11
N PHE A 137 18.56 -5.69 -35.05
CA PHE A 137 17.85 -6.04 -33.81
C PHE A 137 18.63 -6.97 -32.86
N PHE A 138 19.76 -7.49 -33.30
CA PHE A 138 20.63 -8.38 -32.53
C PHE A 138 22.08 -7.82 -32.42
N GLY A 139 22.35 -6.67 -33.03
CA GLY A 139 23.64 -6.00 -33.00
C GLY A 139 23.93 -5.34 -31.64
N ASP A 140 25.23 -5.10 -31.37
CA ASP A 140 25.71 -4.55 -30.11
C ASP A 140 25.01 -3.22 -29.74
N LYS A 141 24.77 -2.34 -30.72
CA LYS A 141 24.07 -1.06 -30.48
C LYS A 141 22.64 -1.26 -29.97
N TYR A 142 21.89 -2.18 -30.57
CA TYR A 142 20.52 -2.50 -30.14
C TYR A 142 20.52 -3.12 -28.72
N LEU A 143 21.42 -4.06 -28.47
CA LEU A 143 21.55 -4.71 -27.19
C LEU A 143 21.96 -3.71 -26.09
N ASP A 144 22.83 -2.75 -26.39
CA ASP A 144 23.20 -1.69 -25.45
C ASP A 144 21.99 -0.83 -25.04
N TYR A 145 21.18 -0.38 -26.02
CA TYR A 145 19.93 0.35 -25.71
C TYR A 145 18.97 -0.51 -24.90
N LYS A 146 18.76 -1.76 -25.27
CA LYS A 146 17.86 -2.68 -24.56
C LYS A 146 18.30 -2.92 -23.14
N ASN A 147 19.61 -3.08 -22.90
CA ASN A 147 20.16 -3.22 -21.55
C ASN A 147 19.96 -1.95 -20.71
N LYS A 148 20.17 -0.75 -21.29
CA LYS A 148 19.89 0.53 -20.62
C LYS A 148 18.41 0.70 -20.27
N ILE A 149 17.49 0.29 -21.16
CA ILE A 149 16.06 0.29 -20.87
C ILE A 149 15.77 -0.63 -19.68
N TYR A 150 16.29 -1.86 -19.66
CA TYR A 150 16.06 -2.81 -18.57
C TYR A 150 16.67 -2.37 -17.25
N GLU A 151 17.85 -1.76 -17.28
CA GLU A 151 18.47 -1.17 -16.09
C GLU A 151 17.58 -0.08 -15.50
N ASN A 152 17.08 0.85 -16.33
CA ASN A 152 16.16 1.89 -15.90
C ASN A 152 14.83 1.34 -15.36
N ILE A 153 14.26 0.33 -16.01
CA ILE A 153 13.07 -0.36 -15.50
C ILE A 153 13.33 -0.97 -14.11
N ASN A 154 14.50 -1.56 -13.90
CA ASN A 154 14.87 -2.13 -12.60
C ASN A 154 15.07 -1.05 -11.54
N ASN A 155 15.75 0.05 -11.87
CA ASN A 155 15.96 1.18 -10.97
C ASN A 155 14.62 1.80 -10.55
N PHE A 156 13.75 2.08 -11.52
CA PHE A 156 12.39 2.55 -11.24
C PHE A 156 11.62 1.58 -10.32
N ARG A 157 11.68 0.28 -10.61
CA ARG A 157 11.04 -0.75 -9.78
C ARG A 157 11.56 -0.74 -8.35
N THR A 158 12.87 -0.62 -8.17
CA THR A 158 13.49 -0.57 -6.84
C THR A 158 13.01 0.66 -6.08
N LEU A 159 13.04 1.84 -6.70
CA LEU A 159 12.57 3.08 -6.07
C LEU A 159 11.12 2.99 -5.59
N ILE A 160 10.21 2.52 -6.45
CA ILE A 160 8.79 2.43 -6.08
C ILE A 160 8.53 1.35 -5.03
N ASN A 161 9.28 0.24 -5.06
CA ASN A 161 9.18 -0.80 -4.05
C ASN A 161 9.64 -0.29 -2.69
N ASP A 162 10.82 0.34 -2.63
CA ASP A 162 11.42 0.85 -1.39
C ASP A 162 10.55 1.94 -0.77
N SER A 163 10.06 2.89 -1.58
CA SER A 163 9.17 3.94 -1.10
C SER A 163 7.84 3.38 -0.59
N SER A 164 7.24 2.42 -1.29
CA SER A 164 6.00 1.76 -0.90
C SER A 164 6.16 0.93 0.38
N GLU A 165 7.25 0.18 0.49
CA GLU A 165 7.56 -0.62 1.68
C GLU A 165 7.79 0.25 2.91
N ASN A 166 8.46 1.40 2.75
CA ASN A 166 8.66 2.36 3.82
C ASN A 166 7.33 2.95 4.32
N ILE A 167 6.41 3.31 3.42
CA ILE A 167 5.06 3.76 3.78
C ILE A 167 4.36 2.68 4.59
N ILE A 168 4.29 1.45 4.06
CA ILE A 168 3.61 0.32 4.71
C ILE A 168 4.20 0.06 6.11
N LYS A 169 5.52 -0.02 6.24
CA LYS A 169 6.20 -0.27 7.52
C LYS A 169 5.96 0.83 8.55
N ASN A 170 6.03 2.09 8.13
CA ASN A 170 5.85 3.22 9.05
C ASN A 170 4.41 3.30 9.53
N GLU A 171 3.44 3.19 8.62
CA GLU A 171 2.03 3.23 8.96
C GLU A 171 1.58 2.02 9.79
N ALA A 172 2.12 0.83 9.52
CA ALA A 172 1.87 -0.35 10.35
C ALA A 172 2.39 -0.18 11.78
N LYS A 173 3.54 0.49 11.99
CA LYS A 173 4.04 0.83 13.33
C LYS A 173 3.11 1.81 14.04
N LEU A 174 2.66 2.87 13.35
CA LEU A 174 1.73 3.85 13.90
C LEU A 174 0.40 3.19 14.27
N LEU A 175 -0.14 2.36 13.40
CA LEU A 175 -1.36 1.60 13.65
C LEU A 175 -1.25 0.75 14.92
N ASN A 176 -0.15 0.04 15.11
CA ASN A 176 0.10 -0.74 16.32
C ASN A 176 0.12 0.14 17.57
N ILE A 177 0.77 1.31 17.52
CA ILE A 177 0.79 2.27 18.63
C ILE A 177 -0.65 2.70 18.98
N TYR A 178 -1.47 3.06 17.98
CA TYR A 178 -2.86 3.47 18.21
C TYR A 178 -3.69 2.34 18.82
N LEU A 179 -3.52 1.10 18.36
CA LEU A 179 -4.20 -0.07 18.94
C LEU A 179 -3.78 -0.33 20.39
N TYR A 180 -2.50 -0.20 20.73
CA TYR A 180 -2.03 -0.31 22.13
C TYR A 180 -2.59 0.81 23.00
N CYS A 181 -2.66 2.05 22.52
CA CYS A 181 -3.29 3.15 23.23
C CYS A 181 -4.79 2.91 23.48
N LEU A 182 -5.52 2.41 22.47
CA LEU A 182 -6.93 2.04 22.62
C LEU A 182 -7.12 0.93 23.65
N ALA A 183 -6.30 -0.11 23.61
CA ALA A 183 -6.32 -1.19 24.61
C ALA A 183 -6.05 -0.66 26.02
N GLY A 184 -5.09 0.25 26.18
CA GLY A 184 -4.79 0.92 27.44
C GLY A 184 -5.97 1.72 28.01
N ILE A 185 -6.68 2.48 27.16
CA ILE A 185 -7.88 3.22 27.56
C ILE A 185 -8.97 2.24 28.05
N VAL A 186 -9.22 1.16 27.32
CA VAL A 186 -10.24 0.14 27.68
C VAL A 186 -9.89 -0.49 29.02
N LEU A 187 -8.64 -0.92 29.21
CA LEU A 187 -8.18 -1.53 30.47
C LEU A 187 -8.31 -0.56 31.64
N THR A 188 -7.98 0.71 31.46
CA THR A 188 -8.11 1.76 32.49
C THR A 188 -9.58 1.96 32.87
N LEU A 189 -10.49 2.02 31.89
CA LEU A 189 -11.93 2.13 32.14
C LEU A 189 -12.46 0.92 32.93
N VAL A 190 -12.08 -0.30 32.52
CA VAL A 190 -12.47 -1.53 33.24
C VAL A 190 -11.97 -1.52 34.69
N TYR A 191 -10.73 -1.07 34.91
CA TYR A 191 -10.15 -0.96 36.23
C TYR A 191 -10.91 0.05 37.11
N LEU A 192 -11.22 1.25 36.59
CA LEU A 192 -11.97 2.29 37.30
C LEU A 192 -13.38 1.83 37.67
N ILE A 193 -14.09 1.19 36.72
CA ILE A 193 -15.42 0.63 36.96
C ILE A 193 -15.39 -0.46 38.05
N LYS A 194 -14.33 -1.28 38.08
CA LYS A 194 -14.16 -2.34 39.10
C LYS A 194 -13.85 -1.76 40.47
N GLN A 195 -13.07 -0.66 40.55
CA GLN A 195 -12.80 0.02 41.85
C GLN A 195 -14.06 0.67 42.45
N GLU A 196 -14.94 1.23 41.63
CA GLU A 196 -16.19 1.85 42.11
C GLU A 196 -17.23 0.83 42.53
N ASN A 197 -17.08 -0.46 42.17
CA ASN A 197 -17.96 -1.57 42.58
C ASN A 197 -17.26 -2.54 43.59
N PRO A 198 -16.89 -2.11 44.83
CA PRO A 198 -16.19 -2.98 45.75
C PRO A 198 -17.08 -4.00 46.46
N THR A 199 -18.32 -4.16 46.01
CA THR A 199 -19.30 -4.98 46.77
C THR A 199 -19.77 -6.19 45.99
N SER A 200 -19.08 -7.32 46.17
CA SER A 200 -19.80 -8.60 46.27
C SER A 200 -19.02 -9.78 46.86
N THR A 201 -17.89 -9.55 47.55
CA THR A 201 -17.12 -10.69 48.11
C THR A 201 -16.97 -10.70 49.62
N LYS A 202 -17.71 -9.88 50.38
CA LYS A 202 -17.83 -10.09 51.82
C LYS A 202 -19.22 -10.67 52.11
N SER A 203 -19.41 -11.99 51.89
CA SER A 203 -20.46 -12.74 52.58
C SER A 203 -20.29 -12.59 54.08
N LYS A 204 -21.16 -11.81 54.71
CA LYS A 204 -21.20 -11.76 56.17
C LYS A 204 -21.29 -13.19 56.72
N PRO A 205 -20.43 -13.57 57.70
CA PRO A 205 -20.59 -14.89 58.32
C PRO A 205 -21.94 -14.96 58.99
N ILE A 206 -22.74 -15.95 58.63
CA ILE A 206 -24.03 -16.22 59.22
C ILE A 206 -23.81 -16.55 60.68
N LYS A 207 -24.14 -15.56 61.55
CA LYS A 207 -24.18 -15.81 63.03
C LYS A 207 -25.21 -16.90 63.29
N LYS A 208 -24.77 -18.11 63.53
CA LYS A 208 -25.65 -19.22 64.07
C LYS A 208 -26.23 -18.80 65.40
N LYS A 209 -27.53 -18.60 65.50
CA LYS A 209 -28.24 -18.40 66.75
C LYS A 209 -28.04 -19.64 67.68
N PRO A 210 -27.73 -19.43 68.97
CA PRO A 210 -27.58 -20.54 69.91
C PRO A 210 -28.93 -21.26 70.13
N ILE A 211 -28.91 -22.55 69.95
CA ILE A 211 -30.07 -23.43 70.24
C ILE A 211 -30.31 -23.43 71.76
N LYS A 212 -31.44 -22.87 72.23
CA LYS A 212 -31.90 -23.00 73.61
C LYS A 212 -32.23 -24.45 73.90
N LYS A 213 -31.40 -25.12 74.72
CA LYS A 213 -31.73 -26.40 75.27
C LYS A 213 -32.93 -26.24 76.22
N ARG A 214 -34.07 -26.84 75.90
CA ARG A 214 -35.16 -27.06 76.84
C ARG A 214 -34.70 -28.08 77.93
N LYS A 215 -34.71 -27.66 79.21
CA LYS A 215 -34.61 -28.58 80.30
C LYS A 215 -36.01 -29.23 80.48
N GLN A 216 -36.01 -30.52 80.61
CA GLN A 216 -37.07 -31.32 81.25
C GLN A 216 -36.96 -31.25 82.71
#